data_89a324748be295c9853feefcff365d09
#
_entry.id   89a324748be295c9853feefcff365d09
#
_cell.length_a   1.000
_cell.length_b   1.000
_cell.length_c   1.000
_cell.angle_alpha   90.00
_cell.angle_beta   90.00
_cell.angle_gamma   90.00
#
_symmetry.space_group_name_H-M   'P 1'
#
loop_
_entity.id
_entity.type
_entity.pdbx_description
1 polymer ?
#
loop_
_entity_poly.entity_id
_entity_poly.type
_entity_poly.pdbx_seq_one_letter_code
_entity_poly.pdbx_strand_id
1 'polypeptide(L)'
;MTKEQFDKLKEDTEKHLAAIRSEPGYDRVLADVRSELESKSLMADIISKSKLTQREIAHRMNVSQPYVAQLKKGRKITLPTLFRLADACGINLRITAAAF
;
A
#
# COMPACT_ATOMS: atom_id res chain seq x y z
N MET A 1 -13.01 -8.23 -14.29
CA MET A 1 -13.61 -9.05 -13.22
C MET A 1 -15.06 -8.62 -13.02
N THR A 2 -15.97 -9.57 -13.00
CA THR A 2 -17.39 -9.28 -12.71
C THR A 2 -17.60 -9.09 -11.21
N LYS A 3 -18.72 -8.46 -10.83
CA LYS A 3 -19.09 -8.29 -9.43
C LYS A 3 -19.21 -9.65 -8.72
N GLU A 4 -19.79 -10.63 -9.40
CA GLU A 4 -19.93 -11.98 -8.84
C GLU A 4 -18.58 -12.65 -8.56
N GLN A 5 -17.62 -12.48 -9.47
CA GLN A 5 -16.27 -12.99 -9.29
C GLN A 5 -15.55 -12.31 -8.13
N PHE A 6 -15.74 -11.00 -8.00
CA PHE A 6 -15.16 -10.23 -6.90
C PHE A 6 -15.75 -10.66 -5.55
N ASP A 7 -17.06 -10.80 -5.46
CA ASP A 7 -17.75 -11.21 -4.24
C ASP A 7 -17.34 -12.62 -3.82
N LYS A 8 -17.18 -13.53 -4.78
CA LYS A 8 -16.71 -14.89 -4.53
C LYS A 8 -15.27 -14.90 -4.00
N LEU A 9 -14.41 -14.09 -4.60
CA LEU A 9 -13.01 -13.97 -4.17
C LEU A 9 -12.92 -13.44 -2.75
N LYS A 10 -13.73 -12.44 -2.42
CA LYS A 10 -13.81 -11.87 -1.09
C LYS A 10 -14.28 -12.91 -0.07
N GLU A 11 -15.30 -13.67 -0.40
CA GLU A 11 -15.83 -14.75 0.44
C GLU A 11 -14.78 -15.82 0.69
N ASP A 12 -14.06 -16.26 -0.35
CA ASP A 12 -12.99 -17.25 -0.22
C ASP A 12 -11.87 -16.74 0.67
N THR A 13 -11.51 -15.47 0.54
CA THR A 13 -10.49 -14.83 1.37
C THR A 13 -10.92 -14.78 2.83
N GLU A 14 -12.17 -14.45 3.10
CA GLU A 14 -12.72 -14.43 4.46
C GLU A 14 -12.70 -15.81 5.10
N LYS A 15 -13.05 -16.86 4.35
CA LYS A 15 -12.98 -18.24 4.81
C LYS A 15 -11.55 -18.66 5.13
N HIS A 16 -10.60 -18.28 4.30
CA HIS A 16 -9.18 -18.56 4.52
C HIS A 16 -8.67 -17.90 5.79
N LEU A 17 -9.02 -16.63 6.00
CA LEU A 17 -8.66 -15.89 7.20
C LEU A 17 -9.30 -16.50 8.45
N ALA A 18 -10.53 -16.97 8.36
CA ALA A 18 -11.20 -17.64 9.47
C ALA A 18 -10.50 -18.95 9.86
N ALA A 19 -9.97 -19.69 8.89
CA ALA A 19 -9.19 -20.89 9.13
C ALA A 19 -7.86 -20.60 9.83
N ILE A 20 -7.20 -19.51 9.48
CA ILE A 20 -5.93 -19.07 10.09
C ILE A 20 -6.14 -18.55 11.50
N ARG A 21 -7.33 -17.99 11.81
CA ARG A 21 -7.65 -17.34 13.08
C ARG A 21 -7.40 -18.23 14.30
N SER A 22 -7.54 -19.53 14.16
CA SER A 22 -7.31 -20.48 15.25
C SER A 22 -5.84 -20.77 15.52
N GLU A 23 -4.92 -20.32 14.65
CA GLU A 23 -3.50 -20.59 14.77
C GLU A 23 -2.80 -19.55 15.65
N PRO A 24 -1.74 -19.95 16.40
CA PRO A 24 -0.93 -19.00 17.15
C PRO A 24 -0.32 -17.94 16.22
N GLY A 25 -0.34 -16.67 16.63
CA GLY A 25 0.22 -15.58 15.86
C GLY A 25 -0.70 -15.00 14.80
N TYR A 26 -1.97 -15.38 14.79
CA TYR A 26 -2.95 -14.87 13.83
C TYR A 26 -2.99 -13.34 13.77
N ASP A 27 -3.04 -12.69 14.93
CA ASP A 27 -3.14 -11.22 14.99
C ASP A 27 -1.93 -10.54 14.35
N ARG A 28 -0.76 -11.12 14.56
CA ARG A 28 0.50 -10.61 13.98
C ARG A 28 0.50 -10.75 12.46
N VAL A 29 0.11 -11.91 11.94
CA VAL A 29 0.01 -12.16 10.50
C VAL A 29 -0.98 -11.20 9.86
N LEU A 30 -2.13 -11.02 10.49
CA LEU A 30 -3.17 -10.12 9.99
C LEU A 30 -2.67 -8.68 9.93
N ALA A 31 -1.96 -8.22 10.97
CA ALA A 31 -1.39 -6.87 11.00
C ALA A 31 -0.37 -6.68 9.88
N ASP A 32 0.50 -7.66 9.63
CA ASP A 32 1.51 -7.60 8.57
C ASP A 32 0.85 -7.53 7.19
N VAL A 33 -0.15 -8.37 6.93
CA VAL A 33 -0.87 -8.40 5.65
C VAL A 33 -1.60 -7.08 5.42
N ARG A 34 -2.29 -6.56 6.44
CA ARG A 34 -2.99 -5.29 6.36
C ARG A 34 -2.03 -4.14 6.06
N SER A 35 -0.90 -4.09 6.76
CA SER A 35 0.13 -3.07 6.58
C SER A 35 0.66 -3.07 5.14
N GLU A 36 0.96 -4.23 4.57
CA GLU A 36 1.44 -4.35 3.20
C GLU A 36 0.41 -3.86 2.18
N LEU A 37 -0.85 -4.27 2.35
CA LEU A 37 -1.93 -3.87 1.43
C LEU A 37 -2.20 -2.37 1.49
N GLU A 38 -2.25 -1.79 2.67
CA GLU A 38 -2.49 -0.35 2.83
C GLU A 38 -1.33 0.48 2.30
N SER A 39 -0.09 0.07 2.55
CA SER A 39 1.09 0.77 2.02
C SER A 39 1.12 0.75 0.51
N LYS A 40 0.84 -0.39 -0.10
CA LYS A 40 0.79 -0.54 -1.55
C LYS A 40 -0.28 0.35 -2.17
N SER A 41 -1.46 0.35 -1.58
CA SER A 41 -2.60 1.16 -2.04
C SER A 41 -2.28 2.65 -1.92
N LEU A 42 -1.71 3.09 -0.80
CA LEU A 42 -1.32 4.48 -0.58
C LEU A 42 -0.28 4.94 -1.59
N MET A 43 0.77 4.15 -1.82
CA MET A 43 1.80 4.51 -2.79
C MET A 43 1.25 4.66 -4.20
N ALA A 44 0.40 3.74 -4.61
CA ALA A 44 -0.24 3.80 -5.92
C ALA A 44 -1.13 5.05 -6.04
N ASP A 45 -1.89 5.38 -5.01
CA ASP A 45 -2.74 6.56 -4.95
C ASP A 45 -1.93 7.86 -5.06
N ILE A 46 -0.86 7.97 -4.27
CA ILE A 46 0.00 9.15 -4.25
C ILE A 46 0.60 9.38 -5.64
N ILE A 47 1.17 8.34 -6.23
CA ILE A 47 1.78 8.43 -7.56
C ILE A 47 0.74 8.79 -8.61
N SER A 48 -0.42 8.17 -8.57
CA SER A 48 -1.50 8.44 -9.52
C SER A 48 -2.03 9.86 -9.42
N LYS A 49 -2.24 10.38 -8.22
CA LYS A 49 -2.76 11.73 -8.00
C LYS A 49 -1.75 12.82 -8.34
N SER A 50 -0.47 12.52 -8.30
CA SER A 50 0.58 13.50 -8.59
C SER A 50 0.58 13.96 -10.05
N LYS A 51 0.10 13.13 -10.96
CA LYS A 51 0.18 13.34 -12.42
C LYS A 51 1.60 13.55 -12.93
N LEU A 52 2.60 13.20 -12.12
CA LEU A 52 4.00 13.26 -12.49
C LEU A 52 4.45 11.94 -13.09
N THR A 53 5.47 12.00 -13.97
CA THR A 53 6.12 10.79 -14.46
C THR A 53 7.00 10.19 -13.37
N GLN A 54 7.31 8.90 -13.49
CA GLN A 54 8.24 8.25 -12.56
C GLN A 54 9.60 8.94 -12.56
N ARG A 55 10.02 9.41 -13.70
CA ARG A 55 11.29 10.15 -13.86
C ARG A 55 11.29 11.46 -13.07
N GLU A 56 10.19 12.21 -13.13
CA GLU A 56 10.04 13.46 -12.38
C GLU A 56 10.02 13.21 -10.89
N ILE A 57 9.29 12.17 -10.43
CA ILE A 57 9.26 11.77 -9.03
C ILE A 57 10.65 11.38 -8.54
N ALA A 58 11.36 10.58 -9.34
CA ALA A 58 12.72 10.14 -9.02
C ALA A 58 13.66 11.33 -8.85
N HIS A 59 13.56 12.30 -9.75
CA HIS A 59 14.36 13.53 -9.68
C HIS A 59 14.07 14.31 -8.38
N ARG A 60 12.80 14.49 -8.07
CA ARG A 60 12.40 15.22 -6.86
C ARG A 60 12.80 14.53 -5.56
N MET A 61 12.77 13.20 -5.54
CA MET A 61 13.18 12.39 -4.39
C MET A 61 14.69 12.18 -4.32
N ASN A 62 15.42 12.53 -5.37
CA ASN A 62 16.84 12.26 -5.52
C ASN A 62 17.15 10.77 -5.42
N VAL A 63 16.38 9.97 -6.13
CA VAL A 63 16.53 8.51 -6.22
C VAL A 63 16.50 8.08 -7.68
N SER A 64 16.78 6.81 -7.94
CA SER A 64 16.74 6.27 -9.30
C SER A 64 15.29 6.05 -9.78
N GLN A 65 15.10 6.10 -11.10
CA GLN A 65 13.79 5.80 -11.68
C GLN A 65 13.33 4.35 -11.40
N PRO A 66 14.21 3.33 -11.47
CA PRO A 66 13.82 1.97 -11.07
C PRO A 66 13.31 1.87 -9.64
N TYR A 67 13.85 2.67 -8.73
CA TYR A 67 13.37 2.73 -7.36
C TYR A 67 11.90 3.19 -7.29
N VAL A 68 11.55 4.25 -8.02
CA VAL A 68 10.17 4.74 -8.09
C VAL A 68 9.24 3.69 -8.71
N ALA A 69 9.71 2.98 -9.74
CA ALA A 69 8.95 1.90 -10.35
C ALA A 69 8.65 0.78 -9.33
N GLN A 70 9.61 0.46 -8.46
CA GLN A 70 9.42 -0.51 -7.39
C GLN A 70 8.42 -0.02 -6.34
N LEU A 71 8.43 1.27 -6.00
CA LEU A 71 7.45 1.85 -5.09
C LEU A 71 6.04 1.70 -5.65
N LYS A 72 5.87 1.97 -6.95
CA LYS A 72 4.58 1.82 -7.63
C LYS A 72 4.08 0.37 -7.59
N LYS A 73 5.00 -0.60 -7.63
CA LYS A 73 4.67 -2.02 -7.54
C LYS A 73 4.39 -2.50 -6.11
N GLY A 74 4.59 -1.67 -5.12
CA GLY A 74 4.28 -1.99 -3.74
C GLY A 74 5.47 -2.46 -2.91
N ARG A 75 6.69 -1.98 -3.22
CA ARG A 75 7.87 -2.24 -2.40
C ARG A 75 7.62 -1.82 -0.95
N LYS A 76 8.13 -2.59 0.01
CA LYS A 76 8.10 -2.22 1.42
C LYS A 76 8.93 -0.97 1.66
N ILE A 77 8.35 0.00 2.35
CA ILE A 77 9.03 1.25 2.70
C ILE A 77 8.72 1.62 4.14
N THR A 78 9.54 2.51 4.69
CA THR A 78 9.29 3.10 6.00
C THR A 78 8.33 4.29 5.90
N LEU A 79 7.73 4.69 7.01
CA LEU A 79 6.89 5.89 7.05
C LEU A 79 7.62 7.14 6.58
N PRO A 80 8.86 7.42 7.02
CA PRO A 80 9.58 8.58 6.48
C PRO A 80 9.71 8.56 4.97
N THR A 81 9.95 7.42 4.36
CA THR A 81 10.03 7.29 2.90
C THR A 81 8.68 7.57 2.25
N LEU A 82 7.59 7.11 2.85
CA LEU A 82 6.24 7.38 2.36
C LEU A 82 5.94 8.87 2.36
N PHE A 83 6.30 9.59 3.43
CA PHE A 83 6.13 11.04 3.50
C PHE A 83 7.00 11.78 2.49
N ARG A 84 8.22 11.32 2.24
CA ARG A 84 9.08 11.88 1.19
C ARG A 84 8.47 11.71 -0.19
N LEU A 85 7.89 10.55 -0.46
CA LEU A 85 7.19 10.29 -1.72
C LEU A 85 6.01 11.26 -1.89
N ALA A 86 5.21 11.43 -0.84
CA ALA A 86 4.08 12.34 -0.87
C ALA A 86 4.53 13.78 -1.12
N ASP A 87 5.56 14.24 -0.43
CA ASP A 87 6.11 15.59 -0.62
C ASP A 87 6.61 15.80 -2.04
N ALA A 88 7.33 14.83 -2.59
CA ALA A 88 7.82 14.89 -3.97
C ALA A 88 6.69 14.97 -4.98
N CYS A 89 5.56 14.34 -4.68
CA CYS A 89 4.37 14.33 -5.52
C CYS A 89 3.46 15.54 -5.29
N GLY A 90 3.79 16.42 -4.35
CA GLY A 90 2.94 17.56 -4.01
C GLY A 90 1.66 17.17 -3.28
N ILE A 91 1.65 16.03 -2.61
CA ILE A 91 0.50 15.49 -1.88
C ILE A 91 0.70 15.74 -0.39
N ASN A 92 -0.31 16.27 0.28
CA ASN A 92 -0.31 16.42 1.73
C ASN A 92 -0.82 15.12 2.38
N LEU A 93 0.10 14.29 2.79
CA LEU A 93 -0.24 12.99 3.40
C LEU A 93 -0.54 13.16 4.88
N ARG A 94 -1.69 12.65 5.30
CA ARG A 94 -2.09 12.58 6.70
C ARG A 94 -2.41 11.14 7.07
N ILE A 95 -1.90 10.71 8.21
CA ILE A 95 -2.18 9.40 8.77
C ILE A 95 -2.87 9.62 10.11
N THR A 96 -4.07 9.09 10.25
CA THR A 96 -4.82 9.20 11.49
C THR A 96 -5.08 7.82 12.07
N ALA A 97 -5.06 7.74 13.39
CA ALA A 97 -5.42 6.52 14.10
C ALA A 97 -6.82 6.68 14.68
N ALA A 98 -7.63 5.64 14.52
CA ALA A 98 -8.95 5.60 15.11
C ALA A 98 -9.03 4.47 16.14
N ALA A 99 -9.65 4.73 17.27
CA ALA A 99 -9.93 3.69 18.25
C ALA A 99 -11.12 2.85 17.80
N PHE A 100 -11.06 1.56 18.08
CA PHE A 100 -12.15 0.66 17.81
C PHE A 100 -13.24 0.77 18.87
#